data_d41f55f081984ba204a93fb3cf3000e9
#
_entry.id   d41f55f081984ba204a93fb3cf3000e9
#
_cell.length_a   1.000
_cell.length_b   1.000
_cell.length_c   1.000
_cell.angle_alpha   90.00
_cell.angle_beta   90.00
_cell.angle_gamma   90.00
#
_symmetry.space_group_name_H-M   'P 1'
#
loop_
_entity.id
_entity.type
_entity.pdbx_description
1 polymer ?
#
loop_
_entity_poly.entity_id
_entity_poly.type
_entity_poly.pdbx_seq_one_letter_code
_entity_poly.pdbx_strand_id
1 'polypeptide(L)'
;MKKLNILAGLMMLLVMMFTACDDDLSKNPTLQSPSTFKLNTPSYAATNVNLATSDSLSFTWSQPDYGFPLASEYQVEISTANKWTTSVDEASADNTGKTIADYATVGETSNICKQNVGAAIFAKALEQLNKWTSDAVPATQTVYARVKSTVKGSSVYSNIVTLTVIPYYVELKDAAPVIYYLIGGCIGDGKWSNVDASNIGGSIIPMHAIAGETYDKKTGYGKIEYTGYFPAGGEFKIIKTIGDWNYGCRENTFLISRRQ
;
A
#
# COMPACT_ATOMS: atom_id res chain seq x y z
N MET A 1 -42.67 -63.41 -28.24
CA MET A 1 -42.85 -62.94 -26.84
C MET A 1 -41.48 -62.74 -26.10
N LYS A 2 -40.54 -63.68 -26.19
CA LYS A 2 -39.22 -63.52 -25.45
C LYS A 2 -38.40 -62.28 -25.84
N LYS A 3 -38.41 -61.87 -27.12
CA LYS A 3 -37.64 -60.69 -27.59
C LYS A 3 -38.26 -59.38 -27.12
N LEU A 4 -39.57 -59.31 -26.95
CA LEU A 4 -40.29 -58.10 -26.47
C LEU A 4 -40.00 -57.84 -25.00
N ASN A 5 -39.88 -58.92 -24.19
CA ASN A 5 -39.58 -58.79 -22.76
C ASN A 5 -38.12 -58.37 -22.51
N ILE A 6 -37.18 -58.75 -23.39
CA ILE A 6 -35.81 -58.32 -23.32
C ILE A 6 -35.66 -56.83 -23.65
N LEU A 7 -36.40 -56.36 -24.66
CA LEU A 7 -36.39 -54.95 -25.04
C LEU A 7 -37.04 -54.06 -23.96
N ALA A 8 -38.13 -54.52 -23.34
CA ALA A 8 -38.75 -53.81 -22.22
C ALA A 8 -37.84 -53.75 -20.98
N GLY A 9 -37.13 -54.86 -20.68
CA GLY A 9 -36.14 -54.89 -19.59
C GLY A 9 -34.95 -53.97 -19.81
N LEU A 10 -34.48 -53.91 -21.07
CA LEU A 10 -33.37 -53.03 -21.42
C LEU A 10 -33.77 -51.55 -21.35
N MET A 11 -34.96 -51.22 -21.75
CA MET A 11 -35.53 -49.86 -21.69
C MET A 11 -35.76 -49.40 -20.24
N MET A 12 -36.20 -50.31 -19.37
CA MET A 12 -36.39 -50.05 -17.93
C MET A 12 -35.02 -49.85 -17.23
N LEU A 13 -33.98 -50.58 -17.63
CA LEU A 13 -32.64 -50.37 -17.12
C LEU A 13 -32.03 -49.01 -17.55
N LEU A 14 -32.32 -48.58 -18.78
CA LEU A 14 -31.87 -47.28 -19.30
C LEU A 14 -32.55 -46.11 -18.56
N VAL A 15 -33.80 -46.22 -18.18
CA VAL A 15 -34.53 -45.19 -17.41
C VAL A 15 -33.98 -45.05 -16.00
N MET A 16 -33.51 -46.15 -15.37
CA MET A 16 -32.91 -46.09 -14.04
C MET A 16 -31.52 -45.41 -14.03
N MET A 17 -30.83 -45.34 -15.16
CA MET A 17 -29.54 -44.62 -15.22
C MET A 17 -29.70 -43.10 -15.26
N PHE A 18 -30.86 -42.56 -15.57
CA PHE A 18 -31.11 -41.10 -15.61
C PHE A 18 -31.63 -40.56 -14.28
N THR A 19 -31.98 -41.40 -13.30
CA THR A 19 -32.44 -40.92 -11.98
C THR A 19 -31.33 -40.82 -10.94
N ALA A 20 -30.06 -41.09 -11.33
CA ALA A 20 -28.93 -41.08 -10.42
C ALA A 20 -28.20 -39.73 -10.33
N CYS A 21 -28.66 -38.70 -10.99
CA CYS A 21 -28.19 -37.35 -10.84
C CYS A 21 -29.29 -36.47 -10.25
N ASP A 22 -29.71 -36.79 -9.04
CA ASP A 22 -30.26 -35.75 -8.17
C ASP A 22 -29.06 -35.00 -7.61
N ASP A 23 -28.53 -34.07 -8.41
CA ASP A 23 -27.58 -33.10 -7.95
C ASP A 23 -28.25 -32.28 -6.86
N ASP A 24 -28.14 -32.74 -5.62
CA ASP A 24 -28.58 -32.01 -4.44
C ASP A 24 -27.71 -30.76 -4.27
N LEU A 25 -27.85 -29.85 -5.24
CA LEU A 25 -27.18 -28.53 -5.24
C LEU A 25 -27.59 -27.73 -4.02
N SER A 26 -28.64 -28.15 -3.30
CA SER A 26 -29.11 -27.53 -2.06
C SER A 26 -28.06 -27.67 -0.91
N LYS A 27 -27.16 -28.64 -1.02
CA LYS A 27 -26.06 -28.85 -0.05
C LYS A 27 -24.74 -28.22 -0.45
N ASN A 28 -24.65 -27.65 -1.65
CA ASN A 28 -23.46 -26.93 -2.05
C ASN A 28 -23.30 -25.67 -1.19
N PRO A 29 -22.10 -25.44 -0.59
CA PRO A 29 -21.88 -24.26 0.19
C PRO A 29 -22.01 -23.02 -0.72
N THR A 30 -22.94 -22.15 -0.39
CA THR A 30 -23.15 -20.88 -1.10
C THR A 30 -22.50 -19.75 -0.32
N LEU A 31 -21.82 -18.85 -1.06
CA LEU A 31 -21.22 -17.67 -0.45
C LEU A 31 -22.31 -16.79 0.17
N GLN A 32 -22.26 -16.64 1.48
CA GLN A 32 -23.11 -15.72 2.23
C GLN A 32 -22.37 -14.39 2.44
N SER A 33 -23.12 -13.31 2.50
CA SER A 33 -22.56 -12.00 2.84
C SER A 33 -22.81 -11.74 4.32
N PRO A 34 -21.80 -11.86 5.19
CA PRO A 34 -21.97 -11.57 6.61
C PRO A 34 -22.30 -10.10 6.80
N SER A 35 -23.17 -9.79 7.75
CA SER A 35 -23.50 -8.39 8.09
C SER A 35 -22.40 -7.72 8.92
N THR A 36 -21.71 -8.49 9.75
CA THR A 36 -20.63 -8.03 10.62
C THR A 36 -19.83 -9.22 11.17
N PHE A 37 -18.73 -8.92 11.83
CA PHE A 37 -17.94 -9.85 12.63
C PHE A 37 -17.34 -9.09 13.84
N LYS A 38 -16.70 -9.79 14.75
CA LYS A 38 -16.31 -9.21 16.04
C LYS A 38 -14.82 -8.89 16.09
N LEU A 39 -14.46 -7.61 16.20
CA LEU A 39 -13.17 -7.18 16.71
C LEU A 39 -13.18 -7.32 18.23
N ASN A 40 -12.26 -8.11 18.79
CA ASN A 40 -12.13 -8.29 20.23
C ASN A 40 -11.57 -7.02 20.87
N THR A 41 -12.11 -6.63 22.01
CA THR A 41 -11.56 -5.52 22.79
C THR A 41 -10.22 -5.96 23.38
N PRO A 42 -9.10 -5.33 23.01
CA PRO A 42 -7.80 -5.67 23.57
C PRO A 42 -7.76 -5.34 25.08
N SER A 43 -6.97 -6.09 25.84
CA SER A 43 -6.81 -5.84 27.29
C SER A 43 -6.26 -4.45 27.59
N TYR A 44 -5.45 -3.90 26.72
CA TYR A 44 -4.91 -2.55 26.85
C TYR A 44 -5.91 -1.43 26.50
N ALA A 45 -7.11 -1.73 26.00
CA ALA A 45 -8.12 -0.71 25.69
C ALA A 45 -8.63 0.05 26.93
N ALA A 46 -8.47 -0.53 28.13
CA ALA A 46 -8.83 0.10 29.39
C ALA A 46 -7.75 1.06 29.94
N THR A 47 -6.61 1.16 29.28
CA THR A 47 -5.45 1.96 29.69
C THR A 47 -5.00 2.91 28.59
N ASN A 48 -4.25 3.95 28.95
CA ASN A 48 -3.61 4.81 27.97
C ASN A 48 -2.35 4.12 27.42
N VAL A 49 -2.38 3.75 26.14
CA VAL A 49 -1.26 3.08 25.50
C VAL A 49 -0.21 4.11 25.06
N ASN A 50 0.97 4.07 25.67
CA ASN A 50 2.07 4.94 25.28
C ASN A 50 2.76 4.37 24.02
N LEU A 51 2.54 5.04 22.87
CA LEU A 51 3.07 4.58 21.59
C LEU A 51 4.60 4.72 21.48
N ALA A 52 5.22 5.63 22.23
CA ALA A 52 6.67 5.79 22.22
C ALA A 52 7.42 4.65 22.93
N THR A 53 6.77 3.96 23.87
CA THR A 53 7.36 2.88 24.65
C THR A 53 6.79 1.50 24.34
N SER A 54 5.81 1.42 23.46
CA SER A 54 5.21 0.18 23.01
C SER A 54 5.86 -0.29 21.71
N ASP A 55 6.07 -1.59 21.56
CA ASP A 55 6.57 -2.16 20.31
C ASP A 55 5.44 -2.27 19.26
N SER A 56 4.30 -2.79 19.67
CA SER A 56 3.14 -2.99 18.79
C SER A 56 1.83 -3.08 19.55
N LEU A 57 0.73 -2.83 18.82
CA LEU A 57 -0.64 -3.04 19.26
C LEU A 57 -1.18 -4.30 18.59
N SER A 58 -1.61 -5.28 19.39
CA SER A 58 -2.17 -6.54 18.86
C SER A 58 -3.68 -6.46 18.79
N PHE A 59 -4.22 -6.70 17.59
CA PHE A 59 -5.65 -6.80 17.32
C PHE A 59 -6.00 -8.24 16.96
N THR A 60 -7.12 -8.73 17.47
CA THR A 60 -7.67 -10.05 17.14
C THR A 60 -9.16 -9.95 16.89
N TRP A 61 -9.68 -10.79 16.01
CA TRP A 61 -11.10 -10.77 15.66
C TRP A 61 -11.64 -12.17 15.34
N SER A 62 -12.94 -12.30 15.29
CA SER A 62 -13.58 -13.51 14.80
C SER A 62 -13.57 -13.53 13.27
N GLN A 63 -13.49 -14.71 12.68
CA GLN A 63 -13.71 -14.86 11.24
C GLN A 63 -15.16 -14.46 10.90
N PRO A 64 -15.41 -13.65 9.86
CA PRO A 64 -16.76 -13.47 9.32
C PRO A 64 -17.35 -14.78 8.82
N ASP A 65 -18.63 -14.99 9.04
CA ASP A 65 -19.35 -16.19 8.57
C ASP A 65 -19.81 -16.01 7.12
N TYR A 66 -19.08 -16.60 6.21
CA TYR A 66 -19.42 -16.63 4.78
C TYR A 66 -20.23 -17.88 4.37
N GLY A 67 -20.72 -18.67 5.34
CA GLY A 67 -21.44 -19.93 5.09
C GLY A 67 -20.52 -21.15 4.94
N PHE A 68 -19.21 -20.92 4.74
CA PHE A 68 -18.16 -21.94 4.70
C PHE A 68 -16.79 -21.30 4.97
N PRO A 69 -15.77 -22.11 5.34
CA PRO A 69 -14.41 -21.60 5.54
C PRO A 69 -13.85 -20.97 4.26
N LEU A 70 -13.47 -19.71 4.32
CA LEU A 70 -12.99 -18.96 3.19
C LEU A 70 -11.78 -18.10 3.62
N ALA A 71 -10.76 -18.05 2.78
CA ALA A 71 -9.65 -17.13 2.97
C ALA A 71 -10.11 -15.69 2.71
N SER A 72 -9.97 -14.85 3.71
CA SER A 72 -10.28 -13.42 3.65
C SER A 72 -9.02 -12.60 3.83
N GLU A 73 -9.00 -11.43 3.24
CA GLU A 73 -7.98 -10.42 3.51
C GLU A 73 -8.52 -9.44 4.56
N TYR A 74 -7.71 -9.19 5.58
CA TYR A 74 -8.08 -8.30 6.68
C TYR A 74 -7.16 -7.09 6.74
N GLN A 75 -7.73 -5.94 7.03
CA GLN A 75 -7.01 -4.68 7.25
C GLN A 75 -7.56 -4.01 8.51
N VAL A 76 -6.68 -3.53 9.39
CA VAL A 76 -7.04 -2.71 10.54
C VAL A 76 -7.16 -1.26 10.06
N GLU A 77 -8.28 -0.63 10.36
CA GLU A 77 -8.55 0.77 10.08
C GLU A 77 -8.72 1.54 11.39
N ILE A 78 -8.20 2.77 11.43
CA ILE A 78 -8.31 3.67 12.58
C ILE A 78 -8.85 5.02 12.18
N SER A 79 -9.61 5.64 13.07
CA SER A 79 -10.15 7.01 12.92
C SER A 79 -10.08 7.76 14.24
N THR A 80 -9.89 9.07 14.21
CA THR A 80 -9.96 9.92 15.39
C THR A 80 -11.31 10.60 15.55
N ALA A 81 -12.13 10.58 14.48
CA ALA A 81 -13.45 11.19 14.44
C ALA A 81 -14.61 10.18 14.37
N ASN A 82 -14.32 8.86 14.43
CA ASN A 82 -15.28 7.78 14.17
C ASN A 82 -16.01 7.94 12.84
N LYS A 83 -15.28 8.37 11.82
CA LYS A 83 -15.74 8.52 10.43
C LYS A 83 -14.87 7.67 9.51
N TRP A 84 -15.46 7.19 8.41
CA TRP A 84 -14.86 6.17 7.58
C TRP A 84 -15.16 6.40 6.09
N THR A 85 -15.07 7.67 5.65
CA THR A 85 -15.45 8.08 4.29
C THR A 85 -14.26 8.19 3.37
N THR A 86 -13.16 8.79 3.87
CA THR A 86 -11.98 9.11 3.08
C THR A 86 -10.72 8.63 3.79
N SER A 87 -9.96 7.79 3.15
CA SER A 87 -8.70 7.30 3.68
C SER A 87 -7.56 8.33 3.55
N VAL A 88 -6.50 8.12 4.34
CA VAL A 88 -5.24 8.89 4.19
C VAL A 88 -4.66 8.71 2.79
N ASP A 89 -4.76 7.50 2.21
CA ASP A 89 -4.22 7.21 0.88
C ASP A 89 -4.98 7.98 -0.21
N GLU A 90 -6.33 8.01 -0.13
CA GLU A 90 -7.17 8.80 -1.04
C GLU A 90 -6.87 10.29 -0.92
N ALA A 91 -6.75 10.80 0.30
CA ALA A 91 -6.42 12.21 0.53
C ALA A 91 -5.01 12.56 0.04
N SER A 92 -4.07 11.64 0.15
CA SER A 92 -2.69 11.82 -0.34
C SER A 92 -2.59 11.79 -1.87
N ALA A 93 -3.51 11.08 -2.54
CA ALA A 93 -3.59 11.04 -4.00
C ALA A 93 -4.22 12.31 -4.60
N ASP A 94 -4.91 13.11 -3.79
CA ASP A 94 -5.48 14.39 -4.23
C ASP A 94 -4.42 15.49 -4.31
N ASN A 95 -3.95 15.76 -5.52
CA ASN A 95 -2.98 16.81 -5.81
C ASN A 95 -3.48 18.23 -5.49
N THR A 96 -4.78 18.42 -5.25
CA THR A 96 -5.36 19.73 -4.88
C THR A 96 -5.21 20.04 -3.39
N GLY A 97 -4.94 19.01 -2.57
CA GLY A 97 -4.82 19.11 -1.12
C GLY A 97 -6.13 19.47 -0.39
N LYS A 98 -7.27 19.42 -1.08
CA LYS A 98 -8.59 19.75 -0.52
C LYS A 98 -9.26 18.58 0.16
N THR A 99 -8.89 17.35 -0.19
CA THR A 99 -9.44 16.14 0.39
C THR A 99 -8.88 15.93 1.79
N ILE A 100 -9.77 15.79 2.76
CA ILE A 100 -9.41 15.57 4.17
C ILE A 100 -9.70 14.12 4.52
N ALA A 101 -8.69 13.41 4.99
CA ALA A 101 -8.84 12.05 5.50
C ALA A 101 -9.58 12.02 6.83
N ASP A 102 -10.40 10.99 7.03
CA ASP A 102 -11.08 10.73 8.29
C ASP A 102 -10.76 9.34 8.88
N TYR A 103 -10.05 8.49 8.11
CA TYR A 103 -9.49 7.23 8.60
C TYR A 103 -8.16 6.88 7.92
N ALA A 104 -7.42 5.98 8.54
CA ALA A 104 -6.19 5.41 7.99
C ALA A 104 -6.22 3.89 8.11
N THR A 105 -5.66 3.20 7.12
CA THR A 105 -5.32 1.78 7.21
C THR A 105 -3.96 1.64 7.91
N VAL A 106 -3.85 0.75 8.90
CA VAL A 106 -2.63 0.57 9.67
C VAL A 106 -2.13 -0.87 9.62
N GLY A 107 -0.83 -1.01 9.43
CA GLY A 107 -0.18 -2.30 9.25
C GLY A 107 -0.43 -2.90 7.86
N GLU A 108 0.04 -4.13 7.68
CA GLU A 108 -0.09 -4.86 6.43
C GLU A 108 -1.40 -5.65 6.37
N THR A 109 -1.79 -6.08 5.17
CA THR A 109 -2.92 -7.00 4.99
C THR A 109 -2.61 -8.34 5.65
N SER A 110 -3.58 -8.89 6.40
CA SER A 110 -3.47 -10.17 7.11
C SER A 110 -4.45 -11.18 6.53
N ASN A 111 -4.05 -12.46 6.47
CA ASN A 111 -4.92 -13.57 6.10
C ASN A 111 -5.38 -14.39 7.30
N ILE A 112 -4.99 -14.00 8.51
CA ILE A 112 -5.38 -14.63 9.76
C ILE A 112 -6.14 -13.62 10.63
N CYS A 113 -6.93 -14.10 11.58
CA CYS A 113 -7.76 -13.25 12.47
C CYS A 113 -6.95 -12.56 13.57
N LYS A 114 -5.76 -12.08 13.21
CA LYS A 114 -4.85 -11.36 14.09
C LYS A 114 -3.94 -10.44 13.28
N GLN A 115 -3.64 -9.26 13.83
CA GLN A 115 -2.61 -8.36 13.32
C GLN A 115 -1.90 -7.66 14.47
N ASN A 116 -0.57 -7.58 14.39
CA ASN A 116 0.24 -6.76 15.25
C ASN A 116 0.66 -5.53 14.47
N VAL A 117 0.18 -4.38 14.87
CA VAL A 117 0.52 -3.09 14.25
C VAL A 117 1.64 -2.45 15.05
N GLY A 118 2.78 -2.19 14.41
CA GLY A 118 3.89 -1.50 15.08
C GLY A 118 3.47 -0.14 15.62
N ALA A 119 3.86 0.18 16.85
CA ALA A 119 3.45 1.42 17.51
C ALA A 119 3.88 2.68 16.75
N ALA A 120 5.03 2.64 16.09
CA ALA A 120 5.49 3.73 15.23
C ALA A 120 4.62 3.91 13.97
N ILE A 121 4.16 2.80 13.37
CA ILE A 121 3.23 2.84 12.22
C ILE A 121 1.89 3.43 12.65
N PHE A 122 1.42 3.04 13.84
CA PHE A 122 0.19 3.55 14.42
C PHE A 122 0.28 5.06 14.72
N ALA A 123 1.37 5.50 15.35
CA ALA A 123 1.62 6.91 15.64
C ALA A 123 1.71 7.76 14.36
N LYS A 124 2.40 7.26 13.33
CA LYS A 124 2.50 7.92 12.02
C LYS A 124 1.14 8.07 11.34
N ALA A 125 0.29 7.06 11.41
CA ALA A 125 -1.06 7.12 10.85
C ALA A 125 -1.91 8.19 11.55
N LEU A 126 -1.80 8.33 12.87
CA LEU A 126 -2.46 9.38 13.62
C LEU A 126 -1.95 10.78 13.27
N GLU A 127 -0.64 10.91 13.06
CA GLU A 127 -0.02 12.16 12.60
C GLU A 127 -0.56 12.57 11.23
N GLN A 128 -0.66 11.64 10.30
CA GLN A 128 -1.20 11.87 8.96
C GLN A 128 -2.69 12.25 8.99
N LEU A 129 -3.49 11.57 9.81
CA LEU A 129 -4.92 11.85 9.98
C LEU A 129 -5.17 13.25 10.52
N ASN A 130 -4.39 13.67 11.51
CA ASN A 130 -4.63 14.93 12.22
C ASN A 130 -3.73 16.05 11.74
N LYS A 131 -2.79 15.77 10.84
CA LYS A 131 -1.79 16.72 10.31
C LYS A 131 -1.00 17.40 11.43
N TRP A 132 -0.63 16.64 12.48
CA TRP A 132 0.15 17.17 13.59
C TRP A 132 1.55 17.59 13.15
N THR A 133 2.03 18.62 13.79
CA THR A 133 3.45 19.01 13.78
C THR A 133 4.09 18.56 15.09
N SER A 134 5.42 18.57 15.18
CA SER A 134 6.16 18.17 16.37
C SER A 134 5.66 18.87 17.66
N ASP A 135 5.24 20.11 17.53
CA ASP A 135 4.81 20.95 18.67
C ASP A 135 3.29 20.85 18.97
N ALA A 136 2.55 20.11 18.15
CA ALA A 136 1.09 20.04 18.21
C ALA A 136 0.55 18.64 18.50
N VAL A 137 1.41 17.71 18.95
CA VAL A 137 0.98 16.36 19.33
C VAL A 137 0.24 16.43 20.68
N PRO A 138 -1.00 15.92 20.79
CA PRO A 138 -1.75 15.96 22.03
C PRO A 138 -1.17 15.00 23.07
N ALA A 139 -1.39 15.30 24.36
CA ALA A 139 -0.99 14.41 25.45
C ALA A 139 -1.68 13.05 25.40
N THR A 140 -2.92 13.01 24.92
CA THR A 140 -3.70 11.77 24.71
C THR A 140 -4.61 11.94 23.50
N GLN A 141 -4.88 10.83 22.80
CA GLN A 141 -5.79 10.80 21.65
C GLN A 141 -6.73 9.60 21.77
N THR A 142 -8.03 9.86 21.65
CA THR A 142 -9.02 8.80 21.45
C THR A 142 -8.98 8.30 20.02
N VAL A 143 -8.92 6.99 19.85
CA VAL A 143 -8.86 6.32 18.56
C VAL A 143 -9.95 5.28 18.47
N TYR A 144 -10.67 5.29 17.38
CA TYR A 144 -11.64 4.28 16.99
C TYR A 144 -10.98 3.31 16.03
N ALA A 145 -11.03 2.01 16.33
CA ALA A 145 -10.45 0.97 15.50
C ALA A 145 -11.53 0.01 15.02
N ARG A 146 -11.47 -0.39 13.77
CA ARG A 146 -12.27 -1.46 13.19
C ARG A 146 -11.42 -2.32 12.27
N VAL A 147 -11.93 -3.47 11.88
CA VAL A 147 -11.29 -4.34 10.89
C VAL A 147 -12.20 -4.45 9.67
N LYS A 148 -11.60 -4.28 8.51
CA LYS A 148 -12.21 -4.56 7.21
C LYS A 148 -11.82 -5.96 6.78
N SER A 149 -12.79 -6.78 6.40
CA SER A 149 -12.57 -8.08 5.76
C SER A 149 -13.01 -8.00 4.31
N THR A 150 -12.16 -8.43 3.40
CA THR A 150 -12.41 -8.38 1.95
C THR A 150 -12.35 -9.78 1.34
N VAL A 151 -13.37 -10.13 0.56
CA VAL A 151 -13.48 -11.36 -0.21
C VAL A 151 -14.00 -11.03 -1.60
N LYS A 152 -13.27 -11.38 -2.64
CA LYS A 152 -13.64 -11.14 -4.04
C LYS A 152 -14.14 -9.71 -4.31
N GLY A 153 -13.50 -8.71 -3.70
CA GLY A 153 -13.84 -7.30 -3.85
C GLY A 153 -15.00 -6.78 -3.00
N SER A 154 -15.73 -7.67 -2.31
CA SER A 154 -16.75 -7.28 -1.33
C SER A 154 -16.14 -7.14 0.05
N SER A 155 -16.52 -6.11 0.77
CA SER A 155 -15.98 -5.83 2.11
C SER A 155 -17.08 -5.83 3.17
N VAL A 156 -16.74 -6.34 4.35
CA VAL A 156 -17.54 -6.27 5.56
C VAL A 156 -16.70 -5.75 6.71
N TYR A 157 -17.30 -5.06 7.64
CA TYR A 157 -16.61 -4.39 8.75
C TYR A 157 -16.99 -4.97 10.09
N SER A 158 -16.03 -5.02 11.02
CA SER A 158 -16.27 -5.41 12.41
C SER A 158 -17.03 -4.32 13.17
N ASN A 159 -17.37 -4.62 14.43
CA ASN A 159 -17.67 -3.57 15.42
C ASN A 159 -16.45 -2.66 15.62
N ILE A 160 -16.72 -1.49 16.19
CA ILE A 160 -15.68 -0.51 16.54
C ILE A 160 -15.22 -0.76 17.98
N VAL A 161 -13.93 -0.66 18.21
CA VAL A 161 -13.28 -0.65 19.53
C VAL A 161 -12.64 0.72 19.74
N THR A 162 -12.87 1.29 20.93
CA THR A 162 -12.26 2.58 21.29
C THR A 162 -11.01 2.35 22.12
N LEU A 163 -9.94 3.06 21.79
CA LEU A 163 -8.66 3.05 22.48
C LEU A 163 -8.31 4.48 22.89
N THR A 164 -7.53 4.62 23.96
CA THR A 164 -6.86 5.88 24.29
C THR A 164 -5.36 5.67 24.19
N VAL A 165 -4.69 6.49 23.40
CA VAL A 165 -3.24 6.42 23.21
C VAL A 165 -2.56 7.71 23.64
N ILE A 166 -1.30 7.61 24.04
CA ILE A 166 -0.36 8.71 24.18
C ILE A 166 0.50 8.72 22.92
N PRO A 167 0.17 9.56 21.94
CA PRO A 167 0.92 9.62 20.69
C PRO A 167 2.26 10.34 20.88
N TYR A 168 3.12 10.19 19.90
CA TYR A 168 4.35 10.97 19.77
C TYR A 168 4.56 11.33 18.31
N TYR A 169 5.34 12.35 18.05
CA TYR A 169 5.70 12.73 16.69
C TYR A 169 6.72 11.75 16.13
N VAL A 170 6.41 11.16 15.00
CA VAL A 170 7.31 10.26 14.26
C VAL A 170 8.05 11.10 13.22
N GLU A 171 9.29 11.42 13.51
CA GLU A 171 10.13 12.06 12.51
C GLU A 171 10.23 11.16 11.27
N LEU A 172 9.74 11.67 10.15
CA LEU A 172 9.93 11.00 8.87
C LEU A 172 11.44 11.09 8.57
N LYS A 173 12.07 9.94 8.33
CA LYS A 173 13.39 9.96 7.69
C LYS A 173 13.28 10.78 6.42
N ASP A 174 14.17 11.77 6.29
CA ASP A 174 14.29 12.53 5.04
C ASP A 174 14.40 11.54 3.87
N ALA A 175 13.64 11.77 2.82
CA ALA A 175 13.80 11.02 1.59
C ALA A 175 15.25 11.26 1.09
N ALA A 176 15.92 10.21 0.66
CA ALA A 176 17.22 10.37 0.04
C ALA A 176 17.13 11.33 -1.16
N PRO A 177 18.12 12.20 -1.39
CA PRO A 177 18.11 13.05 -2.58
C PRO A 177 17.95 12.21 -3.86
N VAL A 178 17.04 12.64 -4.73
CA VAL A 178 16.85 11.99 -6.03
C VAL A 178 18.05 12.32 -6.90
N ILE A 179 18.72 11.29 -7.39
CA ILE A 179 19.86 11.40 -8.28
C ILE A 179 19.40 11.20 -9.71
N TYR A 180 19.87 12.05 -10.61
CA TYR A 180 19.74 11.88 -12.06
C TYR A 180 21.13 11.57 -12.62
N TYR A 181 21.14 11.00 -13.80
CA TYR A 181 22.37 10.59 -14.46
C TYR A 181 22.45 11.18 -15.86
N LEU A 182 23.68 11.51 -16.27
CA LEU A 182 24.04 11.89 -17.63
C LEU A 182 24.54 10.67 -18.37
N ILE A 183 24.13 10.52 -19.61
CA ILE A 183 24.60 9.50 -20.54
C ILE A 183 24.64 10.09 -21.96
N GLY A 184 25.66 9.75 -22.73
CA GLY A 184 25.73 10.26 -24.09
C GLY A 184 27.11 10.13 -24.73
N GLY A 185 27.15 10.45 -26.02
CA GLY A 185 28.40 10.41 -26.78
C GLY A 185 29.48 11.37 -26.31
N CYS A 186 29.11 12.41 -25.56
CA CYS A 186 30.03 13.39 -24.98
C CYS A 186 30.16 13.24 -23.46
N ILE A 187 29.63 12.19 -22.87
CA ILE A 187 29.62 11.96 -21.41
C ILE A 187 30.41 10.68 -21.10
N GLY A 188 31.26 10.75 -20.06
CA GLY A 188 32.03 9.61 -19.61
C GLY A 188 32.88 8.97 -20.71
N ASP A 189 32.68 7.68 -20.97
CA ASP A 189 33.40 6.91 -21.99
C ASP A 189 32.80 7.07 -23.41
N GLY A 190 31.80 7.92 -23.58
CA GLY A 190 31.16 8.20 -24.86
C GLY A 190 30.22 7.12 -25.36
N LYS A 191 29.94 6.08 -24.57
CA LYS A 191 29.02 5.01 -24.95
C LYS A 191 27.62 5.27 -24.40
N TRP A 192 26.62 4.89 -25.18
CA TRP A 192 25.21 4.96 -24.78
C TRP A 192 24.78 3.67 -24.04
N SER A 193 25.58 3.22 -23.06
CA SER A 193 25.31 1.98 -22.34
C SER A 193 24.51 2.25 -21.07
N ASN A 194 23.21 1.98 -21.12
CA ASN A 194 22.27 2.13 -20.02
C ASN A 194 21.67 0.76 -19.66
N VAL A 195 22.50 -0.13 -19.13
CA VAL A 195 22.07 -1.51 -18.83
C VAL A 195 21.81 -1.68 -17.34
N ASP A 196 22.80 -1.39 -16.51
CA ASP A 196 22.73 -1.57 -15.06
C ASP A 196 23.72 -0.64 -14.33
N ALA A 197 23.79 -0.78 -13.02
CA ALA A 197 24.63 0.05 -12.16
C ALA A 197 26.15 -0.13 -12.41
N SER A 198 26.59 -1.16 -13.11
CA SER A 198 28.01 -1.35 -13.45
C SER A 198 28.51 -0.32 -14.45
N ASN A 199 27.59 0.35 -15.14
CA ASN A 199 27.91 1.43 -16.09
C ASN A 199 28.17 2.79 -15.39
N ILE A 200 27.95 2.89 -14.07
CA ILE A 200 28.23 4.13 -13.31
C ILE A 200 29.75 4.39 -13.28
N GLY A 201 30.14 5.61 -13.58
CA GLY A 201 31.53 6.02 -13.68
C GLY A 201 32.16 5.76 -15.05
N GLY A 202 31.48 5.02 -15.93
CA GLY A 202 31.83 4.81 -17.34
C GLY A 202 30.88 5.58 -18.24
N SER A 203 29.87 4.88 -18.79
CA SER A 203 28.87 5.47 -19.69
C SER A 203 27.84 6.34 -18.96
N ILE A 204 27.60 6.09 -17.67
CA ILE A 204 26.59 6.77 -16.84
C ILE A 204 27.29 7.59 -15.76
N ILE A 205 27.06 8.88 -15.73
CA ILE A 205 27.67 9.79 -14.75
C ILE A 205 26.58 10.38 -13.86
N PRO A 206 26.65 10.21 -12.53
CA PRO A 206 25.68 10.77 -11.62
C PRO A 206 25.81 12.30 -11.54
N MET A 207 24.69 12.99 -11.49
CA MET A 207 24.64 14.41 -11.16
C MET A 207 24.59 14.55 -9.63
N HIS A 208 25.21 15.61 -9.11
CA HIS A 208 25.32 15.83 -7.68
C HIS A 208 24.31 16.89 -7.20
N ALA A 209 23.89 16.77 -5.94
CA ALA A 209 23.18 17.86 -5.27
C ALA A 209 24.08 19.07 -5.13
N ILE A 210 23.55 20.26 -5.34
CA ILE A 210 24.31 21.51 -5.23
C ILE A 210 24.62 21.76 -3.75
N ALA A 211 25.88 21.95 -3.43
CA ALA A 211 26.32 22.23 -2.05
C ALA A 211 25.65 23.50 -1.51
N GLY A 212 25.06 23.40 -0.32
CA GLY A 212 24.37 24.51 0.34
C GLY A 212 22.94 24.77 -0.13
N GLU A 213 22.45 24.09 -1.17
CA GLU A 213 21.03 24.11 -1.55
C GLU A 213 20.26 23.05 -0.77
N THR A 214 19.04 23.41 -0.39
CA THR A 214 18.12 22.48 0.27
C THR A 214 17.32 21.69 -0.75
N TYR A 215 17.05 20.44 -0.45
CA TYR A 215 16.11 19.62 -1.21
C TYR A 215 14.83 19.37 -0.39
N ASP A 216 13.75 19.03 -1.06
CA ASP A 216 12.51 18.64 -0.39
C ASP A 216 12.72 17.30 0.33
N LYS A 217 12.78 17.35 1.64
CA LYS A 217 12.99 16.18 2.51
C LYS A 217 11.90 15.13 2.44
N LYS A 218 10.70 15.48 1.96
CA LYS A 218 9.60 14.53 1.78
C LYS A 218 9.72 13.74 0.49
N THR A 219 10.15 14.39 -0.58
CA THR A 219 10.17 13.81 -1.93
C THR A 219 11.57 13.46 -2.41
N GLY A 220 12.61 14.00 -1.77
CA GLY A 220 14.00 13.88 -2.21
C GLY A 220 14.35 14.77 -3.42
N TYR A 221 13.40 15.53 -3.98
CA TYR A 221 13.67 16.39 -5.12
C TYR A 221 14.35 17.69 -4.70
N GLY A 222 15.30 18.11 -5.51
CA GLY A 222 16.06 19.35 -5.29
C GLY A 222 16.84 19.73 -6.55
N LYS A 223 17.62 20.79 -6.43
CA LYS A 223 18.52 21.18 -7.51
C LYS A 223 19.73 20.24 -7.55
N ILE A 224 20.08 19.80 -8.73
CA ILE A 224 21.23 18.96 -9.02
C ILE A 224 22.08 19.60 -10.10
N GLU A 225 23.36 19.33 -10.07
CA GLU A 225 24.30 19.86 -11.07
C GLU A 225 25.27 18.78 -11.55
N TYR A 226 25.82 19.02 -12.69
CA TYR A 226 27.01 18.35 -13.21
C TYR A 226 27.92 19.39 -13.82
N THR A 227 29.17 19.36 -13.46
CA THR A 227 30.20 20.18 -14.05
C THR A 227 31.17 19.30 -14.81
N GLY A 228 31.33 19.56 -16.10
CA GLY A 228 32.21 18.78 -16.95
C GLY A 228 32.39 19.44 -18.31
N TYR A 229 33.23 18.83 -19.15
CA TYR A 229 33.48 19.31 -20.51
C TYR A 229 32.39 18.76 -21.45
N PHE A 230 31.72 19.66 -22.17
CA PHE A 230 30.77 19.34 -23.22
C PHE A 230 31.32 19.84 -24.56
N PRO A 231 31.80 18.94 -25.42
CA PRO A 231 32.29 19.33 -26.75
C PRO A 231 31.13 19.90 -27.60
N ALA A 232 31.46 20.79 -28.50
CA ALA A 232 30.48 21.34 -29.45
C ALA A 232 29.87 20.22 -30.30
N GLY A 233 28.56 20.19 -30.41
CA GLY A 233 27.83 19.14 -31.12
C GLY A 233 27.74 17.79 -30.41
N GLY A 234 28.22 17.70 -29.15
CA GLY A 234 28.07 16.49 -28.36
C GLY A 234 26.62 16.26 -27.93
N GLU A 235 26.15 15.02 -28.06
CA GLU A 235 24.81 14.62 -27.65
C GLU A 235 24.85 13.93 -26.29
N PHE A 236 23.89 14.25 -25.44
CA PHE A 236 23.68 13.56 -24.17
C PHE A 236 22.20 13.53 -23.79
N LYS A 237 21.86 12.66 -22.85
CA LYS A 237 20.54 12.52 -22.29
C LYS A 237 20.64 12.51 -20.76
N ILE A 238 19.59 12.97 -20.10
CA ILE A 238 19.43 12.84 -18.65
C ILE A 238 18.42 11.73 -18.39
N ILE A 239 18.81 10.77 -17.58
CA ILE A 239 17.95 9.66 -17.14
C ILE A 239 17.78 9.68 -15.64
N LYS A 240 16.63 9.23 -15.14
CA LYS A 240 16.34 9.10 -13.72
C LYS A 240 16.64 7.69 -13.22
N THR A 241 16.31 6.70 -14.03
CA THR A 241 16.43 5.28 -13.66
C THR A 241 17.38 4.60 -14.64
N ILE A 242 18.39 3.92 -14.09
CA ILE A 242 19.32 3.12 -14.90
C ILE A 242 18.54 1.94 -15.48
N GLY A 243 18.78 1.63 -16.75
CA GLY A 243 18.03 0.61 -17.51
C GLY A 243 16.76 1.14 -18.18
N ASP A 244 16.32 2.36 -17.85
CA ASP A 244 15.16 3.01 -18.45
C ASP A 244 15.58 4.25 -19.24
N TRP A 245 15.09 4.36 -20.48
CA TRP A 245 15.32 5.51 -21.35
C TRP A 245 14.25 6.60 -21.22
N ASN A 246 13.16 6.31 -20.48
CA ASN A 246 12.15 7.31 -20.16
C ASN A 246 12.65 8.16 -19.00
N TYR A 247 12.81 9.45 -19.21
CA TYR A 247 13.17 10.32 -18.12
C TYR A 247 11.96 11.04 -17.56
N GLY A 248 11.87 11.07 -16.22
CA GLY A 248 10.80 11.74 -15.52
C GLY A 248 11.12 13.20 -15.18
N CYS A 249 11.83 13.93 -16.05
CA CYS A 249 11.96 15.36 -15.87
C CYS A 249 10.71 16.05 -16.38
N ARG A 250 9.89 16.59 -15.47
CA ARG A 250 8.90 17.61 -15.82
C ARG A 250 9.68 18.83 -16.33
N GLU A 251 9.18 19.36 -17.45
CA GLU A 251 9.64 20.61 -18.05
C GLU A 251 9.80 21.67 -16.96
N ASN A 252 10.97 22.06 -16.69
CA ASN A 252 11.40 23.32 -16.14
C ASN A 252 12.71 23.10 -15.35
N THR A 253 13.80 23.42 -16.02
CA THR A 253 15.00 23.82 -15.33
C THR A 253 16.22 22.95 -15.58
N PHE A 254 16.68 22.87 -16.81
CA PHE A 254 18.08 22.67 -17.05
C PHE A 254 18.73 23.97 -17.49
N LEU A 255 19.53 24.58 -16.63
CA LEU A 255 20.41 25.66 -17.02
C LEU A 255 21.74 25.04 -17.46
N ILE A 256 21.99 25.01 -18.77
CA ILE A 256 23.31 24.68 -19.28
C ILE A 256 24.10 25.97 -19.32
N SER A 257 24.94 26.17 -18.31
CA SER A 257 25.92 27.24 -18.32
C SER A 257 27.21 26.76 -18.98
N ARG A 258 27.53 27.30 -20.13
CA ARG A 258 28.88 27.10 -20.74
C ARG A 258 29.83 28.10 -20.08
N ARG A 259 30.82 27.62 -19.38
CA ARG A 259 32.02 28.44 -19.09
C ARG A 259 32.90 28.32 -20.34
N GLN A 260 33.23 29.48 -20.95
CA GLN A 260 34.21 29.61 -22.02
C GLN A 260 35.61 29.44 -21.43
#